data_513468d5a6d3312e819fd4143c414c68
#
_entry.id   513468d5a6d3312e819fd4143c414c68
#
_cell.length_a   1.000
_cell.length_b   1.000
_cell.length_c   1.000
_cell.angle_alpha   90.00
_cell.angle_beta   90.00
_cell.angle_gamma   90.00
#
_symmetry.space_group_name_H-M   'P 1'
#
loop_
_entity.id
_entity.type
_entity.pdbx_description
1 polymer ?
#
loop_
_entity_poly.entity_id
_entity_poly.type
_entity_poly.pdbx_seq_one_letter_code
_entity_poly.pdbx_strand_id
1 'polypeptide(L)'
;TVTEMVMGAEDAPVTVVEYASFTCPHCKNFHDGPLKEIKKNYIDTGKVKFIFREAYFDRPGLWASMVARCGGPLRYFGISDLIFENQSEWARAESAADMVGHLRRYAKIAGLDDAQLDACLSDADKAQALVDWYQANDAKDNITGTPSFFINGEKKQNMNYADFSAALDEALAEAE
;
A
#
# COMPACT_ATOMS: atom_id res chain seq x y z
N THR A 1 -12.68 7.00 -10.95
CA THR A 1 -11.43 7.61 -10.51
C THR A 1 -10.94 6.92 -9.25
N VAL A 2 -9.66 6.57 -9.21
CA VAL A 2 -9.04 5.93 -8.05
C VAL A 2 -8.32 6.99 -7.22
N THR A 3 -8.61 7.01 -5.92
CA THR A 3 -7.98 7.93 -4.98
C THR A 3 -6.56 7.46 -4.63
N GLU A 4 -5.57 8.36 -4.75
CA GLU A 4 -4.22 8.09 -4.28
C GLU A 4 -4.20 7.97 -2.76
N MET A 5 -3.48 7.00 -2.24
CA MET A 5 -3.33 6.78 -0.80
C MET A 5 -2.00 7.35 -0.33
N VAL A 6 -2.05 8.38 0.47
CA VAL A 6 -0.90 9.24 0.80
C VAL A 6 -0.73 9.38 2.31
N MET A 7 0.52 9.31 2.76
CA MET A 7 0.94 9.71 4.12
C MET A 7 1.92 10.86 4.03
N GLY A 8 1.88 11.73 5.01
CA GLY A 8 2.83 12.84 5.14
C GLY A 8 2.32 14.16 4.59
N ALA A 9 3.15 15.17 4.70
CA ALA A 9 2.81 16.53 4.31
C ALA A 9 2.71 16.65 2.78
N GLU A 10 1.67 17.34 2.31
CA GLU A 10 1.43 17.55 0.87
C GLU A 10 2.60 18.31 0.23
N ASP A 11 3.22 19.22 0.96
CA ASP A 11 4.33 20.06 0.50
C ASP A 11 5.71 19.52 0.89
N ALA A 12 5.81 18.25 1.27
CA ALA A 12 7.11 17.66 1.60
C ALA A 12 8.08 17.75 0.41
N PRO A 13 9.37 18.04 0.68
CA PRO A 13 10.35 18.23 -0.40
C PRO A 13 10.69 16.96 -1.19
N VAL A 14 10.42 15.78 -0.62
CA VAL A 14 10.69 14.49 -1.28
C VAL A 14 9.40 13.69 -1.35
N THR A 15 9.13 13.11 -2.51
CA THR A 15 8.00 12.19 -2.73
C THR A 15 8.51 10.79 -2.98
N VAL A 16 7.99 9.82 -2.24
CA VAL A 16 8.24 8.39 -2.46
C VAL A 16 6.95 7.75 -2.94
N VAL A 17 7.00 7.03 -4.04
CA VAL A 17 5.92 6.16 -4.51
C VAL A 17 6.36 4.72 -4.30
N GLU A 18 5.55 3.95 -3.60
CA GLU A 18 5.73 2.50 -3.47
C GLU A 18 4.69 1.77 -4.30
N TYR A 19 5.14 0.79 -5.11
CA TYR A 19 4.28 -0.21 -5.71
C TYR A 19 4.41 -1.51 -4.95
N ALA A 20 3.31 -2.06 -4.45
CA ALA A 20 3.33 -3.26 -3.63
C ALA A 20 2.04 -4.06 -3.78
N SER A 21 2.12 -5.36 -3.50
CA SER A 21 0.96 -6.24 -3.42
C SER A 21 0.74 -6.68 -1.98
N PHE A 22 -0.52 -6.74 -1.56
CA PHE A 22 -0.88 -7.24 -0.23
C PHE A 22 -0.56 -8.74 -0.05
N THR A 23 -0.38 -9.48 -1.14
CA THR A 23 -0.01 -10.90 -1.08
C THR A 23 1.49 -11.15 -1.16
N CYS A 24 2.29 -10.12 -1.38
CA CYS A 24 3.74 -10.23 -1.52
C CYS A 24 4.45 -10.27 -0.16
N PRO A 25 5.20 -11.36 0.18
CA PRO A 25 5.92 -11.43 1.46
C PRO A 25 6.97 -10.34 1.66
N HIS A 26 7.68 -9.95 0.60
CA HIS A 26 8.67 -8.86 0.69
C HIS A 26 8.01 -7.52 0.97
N CYS A 27 6.79 -7.30 0.46
CA CYS A 27 6.02 -6.10 0.75
C CYS A 27 5.59 -6.06 2.21
N LYS A 28 5.14 -7.21 2.76
CA LYS A 28 4.87 -7.34 4.19
C LYS A 28 6.11 -6.97 5.02
N ASN A 29 7.26 -7.53 4.69
CA ASN A 29 8.49 -7.28 5.42
C ASN A 29 8.87 -5.80 5.42
N PHE A 30 8.71 -5.13 4.28
CA PHE A 30 8.95 -3.69 4.18
C PHE A 30 7.99 -2.90 5.08
N HIS A 31 6.70 -3.20 5.03
CA HIS A 31 5.68 -2.49 5.81
C HIS A 31 5.84 -2.74 7.32
N ASP A 32 6.19 -3.95 7.72
CA ASP A 32 6.35 -4.30 9.14
C ASP A 32 7.67 -3.78 9.74
N GLY A 33 8.67 -3.51 8.91
CA GLY A 33 9.99 -3.09 9.33
C GLY A 33 10.39 -1.70 8.83
N PRO A 34 11.09 -1.60 7.69
CA PRO A 34 11.67 -0.32 7.23
C PRO A 34 10.68 0.84 7.14
N LEU A 35 9.43 0.58 6.71
CA LEU A 35 8.44 1.65 6.58
C LEU A 35 8.13 2.31 7.92
N LYS A 36 8.12 1.55 9.01
CA LYS A 36 7.86 2.12 10.35
C LYS A 36 8.93 3.14 10.74
N GLU A 37 10.18 2.84 10.43
CA GLU A 37 11.31 3.77 10.66
C GLU A 37 11.25 4.97 9.72
N ILE A 38 10.92 4.74 8.44
CA ILE A 38 10.75 5.81 7.45
C ILE A 38 9.61 6.74 7.88
N LYS A 39 8.51 6.18 8.36
CA LYS A 39 7.37 6.96 8.82
C LYS A 39 7.78 7.87 9.99
N LYS A 40 8.44 7.31 10.99
CA LYS A 40 8.88 8.04 12.18
C LYS A 40 9.87 9.15 11.84
N ASN A 41 10.86 8.87 11.00
CA ASN A 41 11.99 9.75 10.79
C ASN A 41 11.84 10.71 9.60
N TYR A 42 10.97 10.39 8.64
CA TYR A 42 10.82 11.17 7.40
C TYR A 42 9.40 11.61 7.11
N ILE A 43 8.42 10.74 7.26
CA ILE A 43 7.02 11.07 6.92
C ILE A 43 6.40 11.96 7.98
N ASP A 44 6.45 11.54 9.24
CA ASP A 44 5.87 12.28 10.37
C ASP A 44 6.59 13.60 10.66
N THR A 45 7.82 13.74 10.16
CA THR A 45 8.60 14.97 10.30
C THR A 45 8.45 15.96 9.15
N GLY A 46 7.58 15.65 8.19
CA GLY A 46 7.30 16.53 7.05
C GLY A 46 8.33 16.51 5.93
N LYS A 47 9.31 15.61 5.99
CA LYS A 47 10.38 15.52 4.99
C LYS A 47 9.97 14.76 3.74
N VAL A 48 9.10 13.75 3.88
CA VAL A 48 8.69 12.84 2.82
C VAL A 48 7.18 12.73 2.76
N LYS A 49 6.66 12.86 1.54
CA LYS A 49 5.30 12.47 1.16
C LYS A 49 5.38 11.05 0.60
N PHE A 50 4.62 10.14 1.18
CA PHE A 50 4.65 8.72 0.80
C PHE A 50 3.33 8.34 0.15
N ILE A 51 3.41 7.82 -1.08
CA ILE A 51 2.26 7.37 -1.87
C ILE A 51 2.34 5.86 -2.03
N PHE A 52 1.30 5.15 -1.62
CA PHE A 52 1.21 3.70 -1.78
C PHE A 52 0.28 3.37 -2.94
N ARG A 53 0.78 2.63 -3.91
CA ARG A 53 0.01 2.15 -5.07
C ARG A 53 0.02 0.63 -5.11
N GLU A 54 -1.17 0.03 -5.07
CA GLU A 54 -1.27 -1.42 -5.13
C GLU A 54 -0.98 -1.95 -6.53
N ALA A 55 -0.29 -3.08 -6.57
CA ALA A 55 -0.10 -3.89 -7.76
C ALA A 55 -0.88 -5.20 -7.60
N TYR A 56 -1.47 -5.71 -8.67
CA TYR A 56 -2.34 -6.89 -8.62
C TYR A 56 -1.75 -8.00 -9.48
N PHE A 57 -1.28 -9.06 -8.84
CA PHE A 57 -0.77 -10.27 -9.49
C PHE A 57 -1.71 -11.45 -9.30
N ASP A 58 -2.72 -11.30 -8.45
CA ASP A 58 -3.70 -12.33 -8.12
C ASP A 58 -4.99 -11.68 -7.61
N ARG A 59 -6.06 -12.48 -7.52
CA ARG A 59 -7.36 -12.01 -7.03
C ARG A 59 -7.34 -11.62 -5.56
N PRO A 60 -6.71 -12.39 -4.66
CA PRO A 60 -6.66 -12.01 -3.24
C PRO A 60 -6.05 -10.63 -2.98
N GLY A 61 -5.04 -10.24 -3.75
CA GLY A 61 -4.47 -8.89 -3.67
C GLY A 61 -5.47 -7.80 -3.99
N LEU A 62 -6.32 -8.02 -5.00
CA LEU A 62 -7.40 -7.09 -5.34
C LEU A 62 -8.46 -7.04 -4.23
N TRP A 63 -8.88 -8.18 -3.68
CA TRP A 63 -9.84 -8.19 -2.57
C TRP A 63 -9.31 -7.43 -1.36
N ALA A 64 -8.05 -7.61 -1.03
CA ALA A 64 -7.40 -6.89 0.07
C ALA A 64 -7.44 -5.38 -0.16
N SER A 65 -7.17 -4.91 -1.37
CA SER A 65 -7.26 -3.50 -1.73
C SER A 65 -8.68 -2.96 -1.59
N MET A 66 -9.68 -3.71 -2.04
CA MET A 66 -11.08 -3.30 -1.92
C MET A 66 -11.49 -3.15 -0.46
N VAL A 67 -11.01 -4.04 0.41
CA VAL A 67 -11.26 -3.95 1.86
C VAL A 67 -10.50 -2.76 2.46
N ALA A 68 -9.21 -2.60 2.15
CA ALA A 68 -8.39 -1.52 2.69
C ALA A 68 -8.94 -0.14 2.32
N ARG A 69 -9.49 0.00 1.11
CA ARG A 69 -10.04 1.26 0.60
C ARG A 69 -11.47 1.54 1.07
N CYS A 70 -12.13 0.56 1.67
CA CYS A 70 -13.56 0.65 1.99
C CYS A 70 -13.92 1.80 2.94
N GLY A 71 -13.04 2.12 3.88
CA GLY A 71 -13.24 3.24 4.81
C GLY A 71 -12.66 4.58 4.37
N GLY A 72 -12.13 4.65 3.16
CA GLY A 72 -11.52 5.87 2.60
C GLY A 72 -10.09 6.12 3.10
N PRO A 73 -9.49 7.26 2.69
CA PRO A 73 -8.07 7.54 2.96
C PRO A 73 -7.69 7.57 4.44
N LEU A 74 -8.59 8.00 5.31
CA LEU A 74 -8.31 8.10 6.75
C LEU A 74 -8.09 6.74 7.41
N ARG A 75 -8.72 5.69 6.88
CA ARG A 75 -8.63 4.34 7.45
C ARG A 75 -7.70 3.40 6.68
N TYR A 76 -7.28 3.83 5.50
CA TYR A 76 -6.57 2.97 4.56
C TYR A 76 -5.29 2.37 5.16
N PHE A 77 -4.41 3.19 5.71
CA PHE A 77 -3.11 2.70 6.20
C PHE A 77 -3.25 1.87 7.48
N GLY A 78 -4.21 2.18 8.34
CA GLY A 78 -4.50 1.35 9.51
C GLY A 78 -4.99 -0.04 9.14
N ILE A 79 -5.88 -0.15 8.16
CA ILE A 79 -6.36 -1.44 7.65
C ILE A 79 -5.23 -2.17 6.91
N SER A 80 -4.46 -1.45 6.09
CA SER A 80 -3.32 -2.02 5.36
C SER A 80 -2.28 -2.64 6.30
N ASP A 81 -1.99 -1.99 7.41
CA ASP A 81 -1.07 -2.52 8.42
C ASP A 81 -1.56 -3.85 8.97
N LEU A 82 -2.85 -3.95 9.30
CA LEU A 82 -3.45 -5.20 9.78
C LEU A 82 -3.39 -6.31 8.71
N ILE A 83 -3.64 -5.95 7.46
CA ILE A 83 -3.58 -6.90 6.33
C ILE A 83 -2.16 -7.45 6.17
N PHE A 84 -1.14 -6.60 6.17
CA PHE A 84 0.24 -7.05 6.09
C PHE A 84 0.68 -7.84 7.32
N GLU A 85 0.39 -7.34 8.51
CA GLU A 85 0.76 -8.02 9.77
C GLU A 85 0.23 -9.45 9.83
N ASN A 86 -0.96 -9.68 9.28
CA ASN A 86 -1.64 -10.97 9.31
C ASN A 86 -1.60 -11.70 7.96
N GLN A 87 -0.66 -11.37 7.09
CA GLN A 87 -0.61 -11.91 5.72
C GLN A 87 -0.61 -13.44 5.68
N SER A 88 0.14 -14.09 6.54
CA SER A 88 0.19 -15.56 6.56
C SER A 88 -1.12 -16.20 6.99
N GLU A 89 -1.95 -15.49 7.76
CA GLU A 89 -3.26 -15.98 8.18
C GLU A 89 -4.27 -15.94 7.02
N TRP A 90 -4.42 -14.77 6.39
CA TRP A 90 -5.48 -14.59 5.39
C TRP A 90 -5.05 -15.06 3.99
N ALA A 91 -3.80 -14.81 3.60
CA ALA A 91 -3.33 -15.12 2.24
C ALA A 91 -3.11 -16.62 2.03
N ARG A 92 -2.94 -17.38 3.10
CA ARG A 92 -2.78 -18.84 3.05
C ARG A 92 -4.04 -19.60 3.45
N ALA A 93 -5.16 -18.91 3.67
CA ALA A 93 -6.43 -19.56 4.01
C ALA A 93 -6.86 -20.50 2.86
N GLU A 94 -7.57 -21.57 3.23
CA GLU A 94 -7.88 -22.67 2.31
C GLU A 94 -8.89 -22.30 1.22
N SER A 95 -9.75 -21.32 1.46
CA SER A 95 -10.81 -20.93 0.55
C SER A 95 -10.88 -19.42 0.36
N ALA A 96 -11.46 -18.99 -0.75
CA ALA A 96 -11.74 -17.57 -0.99
C ALA A 96 -12.63 -16.99 0.10
N ALA A 97 -13.63 -17.73 0.55
CA ALA A 97 -14.53 -17.30 1.63
C ALA A 97 -13.76 -17.04 2.93
N ASP A 98 -12.83 -17.91 3.28
CA ASP A 98 -12.00 -17.76 4.48
C ASP A 98 -11.06 -16.56 4.35
N MET A 99 -10.42 -16.37 3.18
CA MET A 99 -9.57 -15.21 2.91
C MET A 99 -10.34 -13.92 3.13
N VAL A 100 -11.50 -13.80 2.51
CA VAL A 100 -12.35 -12.61 2.62
C VAL A 100 -12.85 -12.44 4.06
N GLY A 101 -13.18 -13.52 4.74
CA GLY A 101 -13.61 -13.48 6.15
C GLY A 101 -12.54 -12.86 7.06
N HIS A 102 -11.29 -13.23 6.87
CA HIS A 102 -10.16 -12.65 7.61
C HIS A 102 -10.00 -11.15 7.27
N LEU A 103 -10.02 -10.80 6.00
CA LEU A 103 -9.89 -9.40 5.57
C LEU A 103 -11.02 -8.53 6.16
N ARG A 104 -12.26 -9.03 6.15
CA ARG A 104 -13.39 -8.33 6.76
C ARG A 104 -13.15 -8.09 8.26
N ARG A 105 -12.61 -9.09 8.96
CA ARG A 105 -12.32 -8.97 10.39
C ARG A 105 -11.33 -7.84 10.69
N TYR A 106 -10.28 -7.70 9.88
CA TYR A 106 -9.31 -6.61 10.05
C TYR A 106 -9.97 -5.24 9.85
N ALA A 107 -10.81 -5.11 8.85
CA ALA A 107 -11.54 -3.87 8.60
C ALA A 107 -12.51 -3.52 9.74
N LYS A 108 -13.16 -4.54 10.32
CA LYS A 108 -14.04 -4.34 11.49
C LYS A 108 -13.27 -3.87 12.72
N ILE A 109 -12.05 -4.37 12.94
CA ILE A 109 -11.16 -3.87 13.99
C ILE A 109 -10.90 -2.37 13.81
N ALA A 110 -10.78 -1.92 12.56
CA ALA A 110 -10.57 -0.51 12.21
C ALA A 110 -11.87 0.31 12.21
N GLY A 111 -13.00 -0.29 12.54
CA GLY A 111 -14.27 0.42 12.74
C GLY A 111 -15.28 0.34 11.59
N LEU A 112 -15.03 -0.45 10.55
CA LEU A 112 -16.01 -0.67 9.49
C LEU A 112 -17.06 -1.70 9.94
N ASP A 113 -18.25 -1.61 9.36
CA ASP A 113 -19.32 -2.58 9.66
C ASP A 113 -19.59 -3.49 8.44
N ASP A 114 -20.43 -4.52 8.66
CA ASP A 114 -20.74 -5.49 7.61
C ASP A 114 -21.45 -4.86 6.41
N ALA A 115 -22.33 -3.89 6.62
CA ALA A 115 -23.05 -3.23 5.52
C ALA A 115 -22.08 -2.47 4.62
N GLN A 116 -21.12 -1.75 5.19
CA GLN A 116 -20.07 -1.07 4.42
C GLN A 116 -19.24 -2.08 3.61
N LEU A 117 -18.81 -3.16 4.25
CA LEU A 117 -17.99 -4.19 3.62
C LEU A 117 -18.72 -4.93 2.52
N ASP A 118 -20.00 -5.24 2.72
CA ASP A 118 -20.84 -5.85 1.68
C ASP A 118 -20.91 -4.95 0.45
N ALA A 119 -21.13 -3.66 0.64
CA ALA A 119 -21.18 -2.69 -0.46
C ALA A 119 -19.83 -2.61 -1.19
N CYS A 120 -18.72 -2.52 -0.46
CA CYS A 120 -17.39 -2.43 -1.06
C CYS A 120 -17.03 -3.69 -1.85
N LEU A 121 -17.27 -4.86 -1.28
CA LEU A 121 -16.87 -6.13 -1.89
C LEU A 121 -17.76 -6.54 -3.06
N SER A 122 -18.96 -5.99 -3.18
CA SER A 122 -19.85 -6.22 -4.31
C SER A 122 -19.75 -5.16 -5.42
N ASP A 123 -18.88 -4.17 -5.25
CA ASP A 123 -18.69 -3.07 -6.21
C ASP A 123 -17.78 -3.51 -7.36
N ALA A 124 -18.38 -4.11 -8.37
CA ALA A 124 -17.67 -4.59 -9.56
C ALA A 124 -17.02 -3.45 -10.38
N ASP A 125 -17.65 -2.29 -10.40
CA ASP A 125 -17.12 -1.11 -11.12
C ASP A 125 -15.84 -0.61 -10.45
N LYS A 126 -15.80 -0.61 -9.13
CA LYS A 126 -14.62 -0.24 -8.36
C LYS A 126 -13.48 -1.24 -8.58
N ALA A 127 -13.80 -2.53 -8.56
CA ALA A 127 -12.82 -3.58 -8.84
C ALA A 127 -12.17 -3.40 -10.21
N GLN A 128 -12.99 -3.14 -11.24
CA GLN A 128 -12.48 -2.90 -12.59
C GLN A 128 -11.65 -1.62 -12.66
N ALA A 129 -12.10 -0.56 -12.01
CA ALA A 129 -11.35 0.71 -11.96
C ALA A 129 -9.96 0.53 -11.35
N LEU A 130 -9.85 -0.25 -10.27
CA LEU A 130 -8.55 -0.55 -9.63
C LEU A 130 -7.63 -1.33 -10.56
N VAL A 131 -8.15 -2.33 -11.26
CA VAL A 131 -7.36 -3.12 -12.22
C VAL A 131 -6.88 -2.23 -13.38
N ASP A 132 -7.76 -1.42 -13.93
CA ASP A 132 -7.42 -0.50 -15.03
C ASP A 132 -6.36 0.51 -14.60
N TRP A 133 -6.49 1.04 -13.39
CA TRP A 133 -5.54 1.97 -12.80
C TRP A 133 -4.16 1.34 -12.61
N TYR A 134 -4.11 0.11 -12.07
CA TYR A 134 -2.86 -0.62 -11.96
C TYR A 134 -2.22 -0.86 -13.34
N GLN A 135 -3.00 -1.29 -14.32
CA GLN A 135 -2.48 -1.54 -15.67
C GLN A 135 -1.90 -0.27 -16.30
N ALA A 136 -2.54 0.88 -16.10
CA ALA A 136 -2.04 2.16 -16.58
C ALA A 136 -0.73 2.56 -15.87
N ASN A 137 -0.67 2.35 -14.56
CA ASN A 137 0.56 2.59 -13.79
C ASN A 137 1.70 1.68 -14.24
N ASP A 138 1.42 0.40 -14.47
CA ASP A 138 2.41 -0.57 -14.94
C ASP A 138 2.95 -0.19 -16.34
N ALA A 139 2.07 0.23 -17.23
CA ALA A 139 2.46 0.67 -18.58
C ALA A 139 3.39 1.88 -18.53
N LYS A 140 3.16 2.78 -17.57
CA LYS A 140 3.97 3.99 -17.39
C LYS A 140 5.29 3.70 -16.69
N ASP A 141 5.25 2.97 -15.57
CA ASP A 141 6.36 2.84 -14.64
C ASP A 141 7.09 1.49 -14.75
N ASN A 142 6.60 0.57 -15.55
CA ASN A 142 7.21 -0.74 -15.80
C ASN A 142 7.53 -1.50 -14.51
N ILE A 143 6.48 -1.94 -13.83
CA ILE A 143 6.59 -2.61 -12.52
C ILE A 143 6.97 -4.08 -12.74
N THR A 144 8.24 -4.42 -12.53
CA THR A 144 8.77 -5.79 -12.77
C THR A 144 8.85 -6.63 -11.51
N GLY A 145 8.64 -6.04 -10.35
CA GLY A 145 8.66 -6.72 -9.06
C GLY A 145 8.19 -5.83 -7.95
N THR A 146 7.92 -6.41 -6.77
CA THR A 146 7.44 -5.67 -5.61
C THR A 146 8.23 -6.04 -4.35
N PRO A 147 8.38 -5.11 -3.41
CA PRO A 147 8.07 -3.70 -3.55
C PRO A 147 9.02 -3.00 -4.53
N SER A 148 8.51 -2.04 -5.28
CA SER A 148 9.30 -1.14 -6.12
C SER A 148 9.06 0.29 -5.68
N PHE A 149 10.07 1.13 -5.78
CA PHE A 149 9.99 2.50 -5.29
C PHE A 149 10.42 3.50 -6.34
N PHE A 150 9.82 4.69 -6.26
CA PHE A 150 10.28 5.86 -7.00
C PHE A 150 10.52 6.98 -5.99
N ILE A 151 11.75 7.45 -5.89
CA ILE A 151 12.13 8.58 -5.04
C ILE A 151 12.33 9.78 -5.97
N ASN A 152 11.44 10.76 -5.87
CA ASN A 152 11.40 11.91 -6.77
C ASN A 152 11.48 11.50 -8.25
N GLY A 153 10.75 10.44 -8.61
CA GLY A 153 10.68 9.92 -9.97
C GLY A 153 11.80 8.97 -10.38
N GLU A 154 12.81 8.77 -9.54
CA GLU A 154 13.91 7.86 -9.83
C GLU A 154 13.61 6.47 -9.26
N LYS A 155 13.63 5.45 -10.11
CA LYS A 155 13.31 4.08 -9.74
C LYS A 155 14.37 3.49 -8.81
N LYS A 156 13.93 2.88 -7.71
CA LYS A 156 14.75 2.17 -6.74
C LYS A 156 14.16 0.78 -6.48
N GLN A 157 15.01 -0.19 -6.31
CA GLN A 157 14.60 -1.53 -5.89
C GLN A 157 14.41 -1.57 -4.37
N ASN A 158 13.92 -2.71 -3.87
CA ASN A 158 13.79 -2.92 -2.43
C ASN A 158 15.15 -2.80 -1.73
N MET A 159 15.18 -2.10 -0.61
CA MET A 159 16.38 -1.81 0.16
C MET A 159 16.10 -2.01 1.65
N ASN A 160 17.15 -2.29 2.41
CA ASN A 160 17.06 -2.22 3.87
C ASN A 160 16.89 -0.75 4.32
N TYR A 161 16.58 -0.55 5.59
CA TYR A 161 16.35 0.80 6.10
C TYR A 161 17.58 1.71 5.93
N ALA A 162 18.79 1.21 6.22
CA ALA A 162 20.01 2.02 6.13
C ALA A 162 20.20 2.58 4.71
N ASP A 163 20.03 1.73 3.70
CA ASP A 163 20.17 2.15 2.31
C ASP A 163 19.02 3.07 1.87
N PHE A 164 17.80 2.79 2.34
CA PHE A 164 16.65 3.64 2.04
C PHE A 164 16.83 5.04 2.67
N SER A 165 17.28 5.08 3.92
CA SER A 165 17.56 6.32 4.64
C SER A 165 18.63 7.14 3.91
N ALA A 166 19.72 6.50 3.46
CA ALA A 166 20.75 7.18 2.69
C ALA A 166 20.23 7.77 1.39
N ALA A 167 19.37 7.03 0.69
CA ALA A 167 18.74 7.51 -0.55
C ALA A 167 17.80 8.70 -0.30
N LEU A 168 17.05 8.67 0.81
CA LEU A 168 16.17 9.78 1.20
C LEU A 168 16.98 11.02 1.59
N ASP A 169 18.07 10.85 2.34
CA ASP A 169 18.94 11.96 2.74
C ASP A 169 19.58 12.62 1.50
N GLU A 170 20.00 11.82 0.52
CA GLU A 170 20.51 12.33 -0.75
C GLU A 170 19.44 13.14 -1.50
N ALA A 171 18.22 12.60 -1.60
CA ALA A 171 17.11 13.30 -2.26
C ALA A 171 16.75 14.60 -1.54
N LEU A 172 16.80 14.61 -0.20
CA LEU A 172 16.56 15.83 0.59
C LEU A 172 17.63 16.88 0.33
N ALA A 173 18.90 16.49 0.24
CA ALA A 173 19.99 17.41 -0.06
C ALA A 173 19.84 18.02 -1.46
N GLU A 174 19.42 17.24 -2.44
CA GLU A 174 19.19 17.72 -3.82
C GLU A 174 18.00 18.67 -3.91
N ALA A 175 17.03 18.57 -2.99
CA ALA A 175 15.83 19.42 -2.98
C ALA A 175 16.09 20.81 -2.34
N GLU A 176 17.21 21.02 -1.70
CA GLU A 176 17.56 22.30 -1.06
C GLU A 176 17.95 23.39 -2.07
#